data_c8e8c9a558b670dc3acbbd9fc149fe6e
#
_entry.id   c8e8c9a558b670dc3acbbd9fc149fe6e
#
_cell.length_a   1.000
_cell.length_b   1.000
_cell.length_c   1.000
_cell.angle_alpha   90.00
_cell.angle_beta   90.00
_cell.angle_gamma   90.00
#
_symmetry.space_group_name_H-M   'P 1'
#
loop_
_entity.id
_entity.type
_entity.pdbx_description
1 polymer ?
#
loop_
_entity_poly.entity_id
_entity_poly.type
_entity_poly.pdbx_seq_one_letter_code
_entity_poly.pdbx_strand_id
1 'polypeptide(L)'
;FNAFKALDSINLDIQSGELVALLGPSGCGKTTLLRIIAGLETPDAGSIVFHGEDVSGHDVRDRNVGFVFQHYALFRHMTVFDNVAFGLRMKPKNQRPSESQIASKVHELLNMVQLDWLSDRYPEQLSGGQRQRIALARALAVEPKVLLLDEPFGALDAKVRKELRRWLARLHEDINLTSVFVTHDQEEAMEVADRIVVMNKGVIEQIGSPGDVYENPASDFVYHFLGDSNRLHLGEDKHVLFRPHE
;
A
#
# COMPACT_ATOMS: atom_id res chain seq x y z
N PHE A 1 -19.44 -2.68 17.16
CA PHE A 1 -18.42 -2.80 18.21
C PHE A 1 -18.62 -1.63 19.17
N ASN A 2 -19.20 -1.88 20.34
CA ASN A 2 -19.51 -0.85 21.33
C ASN A 2 -18.24 -0.05 21.70
N ALA A 3 -18.25 1.26 21.44
CA ALA A 3 -17.29 2.29 21.88
C ALA A 3 -15.85 2.28 21.30
N PHE A 4 -15.45 1.39 20.43
CA PHE A 4 -14.11 1.45 19.80
C PHE A 4 -14.19 2.17 18.44
N LYS A 5 -13.59 3.35 18.36
CA LYS A 5 -13.42 4.13 17.14
C LYS A 5 -12.15 3.67 16.44
N ALA A 6 -12.26 3.01 15.32
CA ALA A 6 -11.10 2.55 14.54
C ALA A 6 -10.39 3.70 13.81
N LEU A 7 -11.17 4.68 13.34
CA LEU A 7 -10.70 5.91 12.70
C LEU A 7 -11.49 7.10 13.25
N ASP A 8 -10.81 8.22 13.49
CA ASP A 8 -11.43 9.43 14.00
C ASP A 8 -11.02 10.64 13.15
N SER A 9 -11.98 11.18 12.40
CA SER A 9 -11.85 12.44 11.67
C SER A 9 -10.62 12.49 10.73
N ILE A 10 -10.41 11.41 9.97
CA ILE A 10 -9.32 11.32 8.99
C ILE A 10 -9.61 12.26 7.83
N ASN A 11 -8.69 13.19 7.57
CA ASN A 11 -8.67 14.04 6.39
C ASN A 11 -7.32 13.87 5.69
N LEU A 12 -7.34 13.39 4.46
CA LEU A 12 -6.14 13.06 3.70
C LEU A 12 -6.36 13.33 2.22
N ASP A 13 -5.55 14.22 1.66
CA ASP A 13 -5.47 14.46 0.22
C ASP A 13 -4.24 13.75 -0.34
N ILE A 14 -4.39 13.03 -1.44
CA ILE A 14 -3.31 12.33 -2.15
C ILE A 14 -3.25 12.86 -3.58
N GLN A 15 -2.06 13.30 -4.00
CA GLN A 15 -1.87 13.82 -5.34
C GLN A 15 -1.84 12.67 -6.37
N SER A 16 -2.25 12.98 -7.61
CA SER A 16 -2.17 12.00 -8.70
C SER A 16 -0.72 11.60 -8.95
N GLY A 17 -0.48 10.30 -9.05
CA GLY A 17 0.86 9.75 -9.25
C GLY A 17 1.71 9.69 -7.99
N GLU A 18 1.20 10.00 -6.80
CA GLU A 18 1.92 9.97 -5.54
C GLU A 18 1.92 8.57 -4.92
N LEU A 19 3.05 8.16 -4.33
CA LEU A 19 3.17 6.95 -3.52
C LEU A 19 3.19 7.30 -2.03
N VAL A 20 2.09 7.02 -1.35
CA VAL A 20 1.88 7.38 0.06
C VAL A 20 2.01 6.16 0.96
N ALA A 21 2.82 6.28 2.02
CA ALA A 21 2.89 5.28 3.09
C ALA A 21 1.96 5.65 4.26
N LEU A 22 1.07 4.75 4.64
CA LEU A 22 0.37 4.79 5.92
C LEU A 22 1.24 4.07 6.96
N LEU A 23 1.87 4.81 7.85
CA LEU A 23 2.84 4.32 8.83
C LEU A 23 2.30 4.47 10.25
N GLY A 24 2.54 3.49 11.11
CA GLY A 24 2.12 3.56 12.53
C GLY A 24 2.10 2.19 13.20
N PRO A 25 1.88 2.13 14.51
CA PRO A 25 1.85 0.89 15.27
C PRO A 25 0.69 -0.03 14.84
N SER A 26 0.79 -1.31 15.20
CA SER A 26 -0.30 -2.26 14.95
C SER A 26 -1.60 -1.82 15.63
N GLY A 27 -2.72 -1.96 14.93
CA GLY A 27 -4.04 -1.60 15.45
C GLY A 27 -4.38 -0.11 15.44
N CYS A 28 -3.57 0.78 14.87
CA CYS A 28 -3.87 2.22 14.81
C CYS A 28 -4.85 2.62 13.67
N GLY A 29 -5.39 1.67 12.90
CA GLY A 29 -6.43 1.94 11.89
C GLY A 29 -5.97 1.94 10.43
N LYS A 30 -4.68 1.75 10.11
CA LYS A 30 -4.13 1.81 8.74
C LYS A 30 -4.85 0.87 7.75
N THR A 31 -4.94 -0.41 8.07
CA THR A 31 -5.62 -1.40 7.22
C THR A 31 -7.12 -1.11 7.10
N THR A 32 -7.76 -0.61 8.15
CA THR A 32 -9.16 -0.16 8.12
C THR A 32 -9.32 1.00 7.13
N LEU A 33 -8.46 2.02 7.21
CA LEU A 33 -8.46 3.14 6.26
C LEU A 33 -8.26 2.66 4.82
N LEU A 34 -7.26 1.78 4.59
CA LEU A 34 -7.00 1.22 3.26
C LEU A 34 -8.21 0.46 2.71
N ARG A 35 -8.91 -0.34 3.55
CA ARG A 35 -10.11 -1.09 3.15
C ARG A 35 -11.30 -0.18 2.87
N ILE A 36 -11.46 0.90 3.63
CA ILE A 36 -12.48 1.92 3.38
C ILE A 36 -12.23 2.61 2.03
N ILE A 37 -10.99 2.99 1.73
CA ILE A 37 -10.62 3.55 0.41
C ILE A 37 -10.96 2.56 -0.71
N ALA A 38 -10.68 1.27 -0.51
CA ALA A 38 -10.99 0.21 -1.47
C ALA A 38 -12.50 -0.07 -1.62
N GLY A 39 -13.34 0.35 -0.67
CA GLY A 39 -14.77 0.00 -0.61
C GLY A 39 -15.03 -1.39 -0.02
N LEU A 40 -14.04 -2.01 0.60
CA LEU A 40 -14.18 -3.29 1.30
C LEU A 40 -14.81 -3.14 2.69
N GLU A 41 -14.77 -1.94 3.24
CA GLU A 41 -15.44 -1.55 4.49
C GLU A 41 -16.14 -0.21 4.27
N THR A 42 -17.28 -0.01 4.96
CA THR A 42 -18.05 1.23 4.86
C THR A 42 -17.77 2.10 6.08
N PRO A 43 -17.39 3.39 5.91
CA PRO A 43 -17.24 4.31 7.03
C PRO A 43 -18.61 4.70 7.61
N ASP A 44 -18.65 4.99 8.91
CA ASP A 44 -19.87 5.50 9.56
C ASP A 44 -20.23 6.91 9.09
N ALA A 45 -19.23 7.72 8.70
CA ALA A 45 -19.40 9.07 8.18
C ALA A 45 -18.19 9.48 7.34
N GLY A 46 -18.35 10.53 6.53
CA GLY A 46 -17.30 11.05 5.64
C GLY A 46 -17.50 10.63 4.18
N SER A 47 -16.58 11.05 3.32
CA SER A 47 -16.62 10.78 1.89
C SER A 47 -15.24 10.39 1.36
N ILE A 48 -15.22 9.66 0.25
CA ILE A 48 -14.02 9.27 -0.49
C ILE A 48 -14.17 9.79 -1.90
N VAL A 49 -13.22 10.62 -2.31
CA VAL A 49 -13.25 11.29 -3.62
C VAL A 49 -12.06 10.82 -4.45
N PHE A 50 -12.31 10.29 -5.66
CA PHE A 50 -11.27 9.98 -6.66
C PHE A 50 -11.43 10.91 -7.86
N HIS A 51 -10.38 11.68 -8.17
CA HIS A 51 -10.39 12.62 -9.30
C HIS A 51 -11.62 13.55 -9.34
N GLY A 52 -12.10 14.01 -8.18
CA GLY A 52 -13.25 14.89 -8.04
C GLY A 52 -14.61 14.18 -8.03
N GLU A 53 -14.66 12.85 -8.14
CA GLU A 53 -15.88 12.04 -8.08
C GLU A 53 -16.02 11.40 -6.69
N ASP A 54 -17.16 11.59 -6.02
CA ASP A 54 -17.47 10.91 -4.76
C ASP A 54 -17.81 9.43 -5.02
N VAL A 55 -16.94 8.55 -4.56
CA VAL A 55 -17.07 7.09 -4.71
C VAL A 55 -17.52 6.39 -3.43
N SER A 56 -17.92 7.13 -2.40
CA SER A 56 -18.28 6.57 -1.08
C SER A 56 -19.38 5.51 -1.18
N GLY A 57 -20.38 5.76 -2.01
CA GLY A 57 -21.50 4.85 -2.27
C GLY A 57 -21.28 3.81 -3.37
N HIS A 58 -20.13 3.84 -4.05
CA HIS A 58 -19.86 2.91 -5.14
C HIS A 58 -19.49 1.52 -4.65
N ASP A 59 -19.96 0.50 -5.36
CA ASP A 59 -19.51 -0.88 -5.16
C ASP A 59 -17.99 -0.98 -5.40
N VAL A 60 -17.32 -1.92 -4.71
CA VAL A 60 -15.89 -2.19 -4.87
C VAL A 60 -15.46 -2.31 -6.33
N ARG A 61 -16.31 -2.96 -7.15
CA ARG A 61 -16.05 -3.19 -8.58
C ARG A 61 -16.02 -1.90 -9.41
N ASP A 62 -16.77 -0.89 -8.98
CA ASP A 62 -16.94 0.37 -9.70
C ASP A 62 -15.90 1.42 -9.28
N ARG A 63 -15.23 1.22 -8.15
CA ARG A 63 -14.16 2.12 -7.67
C ARG A 63 -12.89 2.07 -8.50
N ASN A 64 -12.72 1.04 -9.31
CA ASN A 64 -11.56 0.82 -10.17
C ASN A 64 -10.22 0.93 -9.42
N VAL A 65 -10.11 0.23 -8.28
CA VAL A 65 -8.90 0.13 -7.46
C VAL A 65 -8.23 -1.23 -7.63
N GLY A 66 -6.90 -1.25 -7.68
CA GLY A 66 -6.10 -2.45 -7.55
C GLY A 66 -5.77 -2.69 -6.09
N PHE A 67 -6.05 -3.88 -5.54
CA PHE A 67 -5.76 -4.20 -4.16
C PHE A 67 -4.84 -5.41 -4.03
N VAL A 68 -3.74 -5.25 -3.29
CA VAL A 68 -2.82 -6.34 -2.92
C VAL A 68 -2.93 -6.59 -1.43
N PHE A 69 -3.39 -7.79 -1.06
CA PHE A 69 -3.55 -8.20 0.33
C PHE A 69 -2.21 -8.65 0.94
N GLN A 70 -2.09 -8.53 2.24
CA GLN A 70 -0.91 -8.92 3.04
C GLN A 70 -0.41 -10.35 2.75
N HIS A 71 -1.33 -11.30 2.51
CA HIS A 71 -1.00 -12.69 2.15
C HIS A 71 -1.13 -12.97 0.66
N TYR A 72 -1.04 -11.92 -0.18
CA TYR A 72 -1.08 -11.96 -1.65
C TYR A 72 -2.40 -12.44 -2.26
N ALA A 73 -3.16 -13.28 -1.55
CA ALA A 73 -4.46 -13.84 -1.94
C ALA A 73 -4.49 -14.41 -3.38
N LEU A 74 -3.39 -15.06 -3.82
CA LEU A 74 -3.36 -15.74 -5.12
C LEU A 74 -4.25 -16.98 -5.10
N PHE A 75 -4.93 -17.23 -6.23
CA PHE A 75 -5.75 -18.43 -6.42
C PHE A 75 -4.85 -19.64 -6.60
N ARG A 76 -4.78 -20.52 -5.60
CA ARG A 76 -3.85 -21.65 -5.53
C ARG A 76 -4.04 -22.68 -6.65
N HIS A 77 -5.28 -22.81 -7.15
CA HIS A 77 -5.68 -23.73 -8.20
C HIS A 77 -5.48 -23.19 -9.63
N MET A 78 -5.00 -21.96 -9.75
CA MET A 78 -4.73 -21.29 -11.02
C MET A 78 -3.22 -21.12 -11.23
N THR A 79 -2.79 -21.15 -12.48
CA THR A 79 -1.42 -20.80 -12.86
C THR A 79 -1.14 -19.33 -12.57
N VAL A 80 0.11 -18.92 -12.67
CA VAL A 80 0.53 -17.50 -12.63
C VAL A 80 -0.19 -16.72 -13.72
N PHE A 81 -0.20 -17.23 -14.95
CA PHE A 81 -0.91 -16.63 -16.07
C PHE A 81 -2.40 -16.42 -15.76
N ASP A 82 -3.09 -17.46 -15.29
CA ASP A 82 -4.52 -17.39 -15.00
C ASP A 82 -4.83 -16.46 -13.82
N ASN A 83 -3.96 -16.38 -12.83
CA ASN A 83 -4.09 -15.41 -11.74
C ASN A 83 -4.10 -13.96 -12.28
N VAL A 84 -3.16 -13.61 -13.18
CA VAL A 84 -3.08 -12.27 -13.75
C VAL A 84 -4.24 -12.02 -14.72
N ALA A 85 -4.61 -13.02 -15.54
CA ALA A 85 -5.71 -12.94 -16.49
C ALA A 85 -7.10 -12.82 -15.83
N PHE A 86 -7.22 -13.24 -14.55
CA PHE A 86 -8.51 -13.41 -13.89
C PHE A 86 -9.40 -12.17 -13.96
N GLY A 87 -8.89 -11.02 -13.57
CA GLY A 87 -9.66 -9.76 -13.57
C GLY A 87 -10.14 -9.36 -14.98
N LEU A 88 -9.31 -9.57 -15.99
CA LEU A 88 -9.66 -9.29 -17.40
C LEU A 88 -10.78 -10.20 -17.88
N ARG A 89 -10.73 -11.49 -17.54
CA ARG A 89 -11.77 -12.47 -17.90
C ARG A 89 -13.09 -12.25 -17.16
N MET A 90 -13.07 -11.59 -15.98
CA MET A 90 -14.26 -11.27 -15.20
C MET A 90 -15.00 -10.01 -15.68
N LYS A 91 -14.40 -9.23 -16.59
CA LYS A 91 -15.10 -8.08 -17.19
C LYS A 91 -16.38 -8.53 -17.92
N PRO A 92 -17.44 -7.68 -17.95
CA PRO A 92 -18.66 -7.94 -18.73
C PRO A 92 -18.31 -8.27 -20.18
N LYS A 93 -19.10 -9.14 -20.85
CA LYS A 93 -18.82 -9.63 -22.21
C LYS A 93 -18.54 -8.52 -23.23
N ASN A 94 -19.23 -7.39 -23.12
CA ASN A 94 -19.07 -6.22 -23.99
C ASN A 94 -17.79 -5.40 -23.75
N GLN A 95 -17.11 -5.62 -22.60
CA GLN A 95 -15.89 -4.93 -22.21
C GLN A 95 -14.69 -5.88 -22.10
N ARG A 96 -14.93 -7.19 -22.23
CA ARG A 96 -13.90 -8.21 -22.11
C ARG A 96 -13.01 -8.23 -23.36
N PRO A 97 -11.67 -8.08 -23.21
CA PRO A 97 -10.75 -8.25 -24.32
C PRO A 97 -10.81 -9.69 -24.87
N SER A 98 -10.40 -9.88 -26.11
CA SER A 98 -10.21 -11.23 -26.68
C SER A 98 -9.12 -12.00 -25.92
N GLU A 99 -9.14 -13.33 -25.96
CA GLU A 99 -8.12 -14.15 -25.29
C GLU A 99 -6.70 -13.83 -25.78
N SER A 100 -6.52 -13.46 -27.06
CA SER A 100 -5.22 -13.03 -27.59
C SER A 100 -4.75 -11.69 -26.97
N GLN A 101 -5.66 -10.74 -26.77
CA GLN A 101 -5.35 -9.47 -26.09
C GLN A 101 -5.07 -9.69 -24.62
N ILE A 102 -5.81 -10.57 -23.95
CA ILE A 102 -5.55 -10.97 -22.56
C ILE A 102 -4.16 -11.59 -22.45
N ALA A 103 -3.82 -12.53 -23.36
CA ALA A 103 -2.50 -13.16 -23.35
C ALA A 103 -1.37 -12.13 -23.53
N SER A 104 -1.49 -11.23 -24.47
CA SER A 104 -0.50 -10.16 -24.69
C SER A 104 -0.34 -9.28 -23.45
N LYS A 105 -1.45 -8.86 -22.83
CA LYS A 105 -1.42 -8.02 -21.62
C LYS A 105 -0.83 -8.75 -20.41
N VAL A 106 -1.14 -10.02 -20.24
CA VAL A 106 -0.58 -10.85 -19.16
C VAL A 106 0.93 -10.98 -19.31
N HIS A 107 1.43 -11.32 -20.50
CA HIS A 107 2.87 -11.43 -20.76
C HIS A 107 3.58 -10.07 -20.60
N GLU A 108 2.98 -8.96 -21.04
CA GLU A 108 3.50 -7.60 -20.78
C GLU A 108 3.69 -7.35 -19.27
N LEU A 109 2.66 -7.63 -18.47
CA LEU A 109 2.71 -7.43 -17.01
C LEU A 109 3.68 -8.39 -16.31
N LEU A 110 3.74 -9.66 -16.76
CA LEU A 110 4.69 -10.63 -16.22
C LEU A 110 6.15 -10.25 -16.56
N ASN A 111 6.40 -9.69 -17.74
CA ASN A 111 7.70 -9.14 -18.10
C ASN A 111 8.04 -7.90 -17.27
N MET A 112 7.10 -6.99 -17.04
CA MET A 112 7.26 -5.82 -16.17
C MET A 112 7.71 -6.22 -14.75
N VAL A 113 7.13 -7.28 -14.19
CA VAL A 113 7.52 -7.81 -12.88
C VAL A 113 8.69 -8.82 -12.96
N GLN A 114 9.27 -9.07 -14.16
CA GLN A 114 10.40 -9.94 -14.44
C GLN A 114 10.15 -11.42 -14.12
N LEU A 115 8.93 -11.91 -14.30
CA LEU A 115 8.50 -13.27 -13.93
C LEU A 115 7.74 -13.99 -15.05
N ASP A 116 7.88 -13.57 -16.32
CA ASP A 116 7.16 -14.18 -17.46
C ASP A 116 7.48 -15.67 -17.64
N TRP A 117 8.71 -16.07 -17.36
CA TRP A 117 9.17 -17.47 -17.36
C TRP A 117 8.48 -18.37 -16.32
N LEU A 118 7.66 -17.81 -15.42
CA LEU A 118 6.87 -18.54 -14.43
C LEU A 118 5.38 -18.65 -14.78
N SER A 119 4.97 -18.23 -15.98
CA SER A 119 3.58 -18.14 -16.40
C SER A 119 2.75 -19.41 -16.16
N ASP A 120 3.37 -20.58 -16.37
CA ASP A 120 2.73 -21.90 -16.21
C ASP A 120 2.86 -22.49 -14.79
N ARG A 121 3.53 -21.79 -13.86
CA ARG A 121 3.70 -22.26 -12.50
C ARG A 121 2.48 -21.95 -11.64
N TYR A 122 2.33 -22.69 -10.54
CA TYR A 122 1.31 -22.47 -9.53
C TYR A 122 1.88 -21.68 -8.35
N PRO A 123 1.04 -20.95 -7.58
CA PRO A 123 1.50 -20.12 -6.45
C PRO A 123 2.34 -20.85 -5.40
N GLU A 124 2.09 -22.12 -5.16
CA GLU A 124 2.86 -22.96 -4.21
C GLU A 124 4.31 -23.22 -4.65
N GLN A 125 4.59 -23.08 -5.95
CA GLN A 125 5.93 -23.25 -6.54
C GLN A 125 6.76 -21.96 -6.51
N LEU A 126 6.23 -20.87 -5.96
CA LEU A 126 6.84 -19.54 -5.97
C LEU A 126 7.41 -19.17 -4.60
N SER A 127 8.49 -18.39 -4.60
CA SER A 127 8.96 -17.72 -3.39
C SER A 127 7.98 -16.63 -2.91
N GLY A 128 8.13 -16.13 -1.68
CA GLY A 128 7.32 -15.05 -1.16
C GLY A 128 7.37 -13.80 -2.03
N GLY A 129 8.58 -13.34 -2.41
CA GLY A 129 8.74 -12.17 -3.28
C GLY A 129 8.19 -12.37 -4.70
N GLN A 130 8.25 -13.60 -5.24
CA GLN A 130 7.61 -13.91 -6.52
C GLN A 130 6.09 -13.84 -6.41
N ARG A 131 5.48 -14.42 -5.36
CA ARG A 131 4.04 -14.30 -5.12
C ARG A 131 3.58 -12.86 -5.00
N GLN A 132 4.36 -12.03 -4.31
CA GLN A 132 4.11 -10.59 -4.17
C GLN A 132 4.05 -9.90 -5.54
N ARG A 133 5.07 -10.07 -6.37
CA ARG A 133 5.14 -9.46 -7.71
C ARG A 133 3.99 -9.95 -8.61
N ILE A 134 3.61 -11.22 -8.53
CA ILE A 134 2.45 -11.74 -9.28
C ILE A 134 1.14 -11.14 -8.77
N ALA A 135 0.97 -10.97 -7.45
CA ALA A 135 -0.22 -10.30 -6.89
C ALA A 135 -0.33 -8.85 -7.37
N LEU A 136 0.81 -8.16 -7.50
CA LEU A 136 0.87 -6.81 -8.05
C LEU A 136 0.53 -6.80 -9.55
N ALA A 137 1.11 -7.70 -10.36
CA ALA A 137 0.77 -7.83 -11.78
C ALA A 137 -0.72 -8.08 -11.97
N ARG A 138 -1.34 -8.95 -11.13
CA ARG A 138 -2.78 -9.18 -11.12
C ARG A 138 -3.58 -7.92 -10.81
N ALA A 139 -3.16 -7.13 -9.81
CA ALA A 139 -3.83 -5.88 -9.45
C ALA A 139 -3.74 -4.83 -10.57
N LEU A 140 -2.61 -4.76 -11.28
CA LEU A 140 -2.39 -3.86 -12.40
C LEU A 140 -3.13 -4.28 -13.69
N ALA A 141 -3.47 -5.57 -13.84
CA ALA A 141 -4.09 -6.09 -15.04
C ALA A 141 -5.44 -5.43 -15.39
N VAL A 142 -6.18 -4.99 -14.38
CA VAL A 142 -7.47 -4.30 -14.56
C VAL A 142 -7.33 -2.81 -14.85
N GLU A 143 -6.10 -2.29 -14.90
CA GLU A 143 -5.76 -0.88 -15.16
C GLU A 143 -6.44 0.04 -14.12
N PRO A 144 -6.10 -0.13 -12.82
CA PRO A 144 -6.75 0.62 -11.76
C PRO A 144 -6.37 2.10 -11.78
N LYS A 145 -7.24 2.96 -11.24
CA LYS A 145 -6.95 4.40 -11.00
C LYS A 145 -6.06 4.60 -9.78
N VAL A 146 -6.17 3.71 -8.79
CA VAL A 146 -5.43 3.75 -7.52
C VAL A 146 -4.98 2.35 -7.15
N LEU A 147 -3.75 2.21 -6.68
CA LEU A 147 -3.18 0.95 -6.19
C LEU A 147 -3.08 0.98 -4.66
N LEU A 148 -3.63 -0.03 -4.01
CA LEU A 148 -3.67 -0.16 -2.56
C LEU A 148 -2.92 -1.44 -2.15
N LEU A 149 -1.93 -1.30 -1.25
CA LEU A 149 -1.04 -2.38 -0.85
C LEU A 149 -1.08 -2.55 0.68
N ASP A 150 -1.60 -3.67 1.16
CA ASP A 150 -1.67 -3.97 2.59
C ASP A 150 -0.44 -4.77 3.02
N GLU A 151 0.48 -4.14 3.75
CA GLU A 151 1.76 -4.69 4.22
C GLU A 151 2.56 -5.43 3.12
N PRO A 152 2.90 -4.78 2.01
CA PRO A 152 3.47 -5.45 0.85
C PRO A 152 4.82 -6.12 1.10
N PHE A 153 5.52 -5.82 2.18
CA PHE A 153 6.85 -6.35 2.48
C PHE A 153 6.87 -7.31 3.70
N GLY A 154 5.73 -7.55 4.35
CA GLY A 154 5.65 -8.12 5.69
C GLY A 154 6.18 -9.56 5.85
N ALA A 155 5.91 -10.48 4.93
CA ALA A 155 6.21 -11.90 5.09
C ALA A 155 7.51 -12.37 4.40
N LEU A 156 8.51 -11.47 4.26
CA LEU A 156 9.72 -11.71 3.48
C LEU A 156 10.99 -11.66 4.36
N ASP A 157 12.01 -12.41 3.97
CA ASP A 157 13.34 -12.25 4.56
C ASP A 157 13.96 -10.88 4.22
N ALA A 158 14.92 -10.43 5.01
CA ALA A 158 15.49 -9.08 4.91
C ALA A 158 16.08 -8.76 3.53
N LYS A 159 16.72 -9.73 2.87
CA LYS A 159 17.32 -9.53 1.56
C LYS A 159 16.26 -9.34 0.48
N VAL A 160 15.27 -10.24 0.44
CA VAL A 160 14.15 -10.18 -0.52
C VAL A 160 13.31 -8.92 -0.29
N ARG A 161 13.10 -8.53 0.97
CA ARG A 161 12.41 -7.29 1.33
C ARG A 161 13.10 -6.06 0.73
N LYS A 162 14.42 -5.94 0.92
CA LYS A 162 15.20 -4.82 0.37
C LYS A 162 15.17 -4.77 -1.16
N GLU A 163 15.29 -5.92 -1.81
CA GLU A 163 15.19 -6.01 -3.27
C GLU A 163 13.80 -5.60 -3.77
N LEU A 164 12.75 -6.01 -3.06
CA LEU A 164 11.36 -5.70 -3.42
C LEU A 164 11.01 -4.22 -3.21
N ARG A 165 11.50 -3.58 -2.12
CA ARG A 165 11.33 -2.13 -1.88
C ARG A 165 11.88 -1.33 -3.06
N ARG A 166 13.12 -1.58 -3.44
CA ARG A 166 13.78 -0.90 -4.56
C ARG A 166 13.09 -1.13 -5.90
N TRP A 167 12.61 -2.36 -6.08
CA TRP A 167 11.86 -2.70 -7.28
C TRP A 167 10.50 -1.98 -7.31
N LEU A 168 9.77 -1.91 -6.20
CA LEU A 168 8.49 -1.21 -6.12
C LEU A 168 8.64 0.30 -6.36
N ALA A 169 9.67 0.92 -5.79
CA ALA A 169 9.97 2.34 -6.03
C ALA A 169 10.19 2.61 -7.52
N ARG A 170 11.04 1.83 -8.19
CA ARG A 170 11.28 1.96 -9.64
C ARG A 170 10.01 1.73 -10.46
N LEU A 171 9.25 0.69 -10.13
CA LEU A 171 7.99 0.40 -10.82
C LEU A 171 7.03 1.58 -10.69
N HIS A 172 6.96 2.19 -9.51
CA HIS A 172 6.11 3.37 -9.29
C HIS A 172 6.56 4.55 -10.16
N GLU A 173 7.86 4.84 -10.25
CA GLU A 173 8.41 5.86 -11.15
C GLU A 173 8.03 5.60 -12.61
N ASP A 174 8.09 4.32 -13.06
CA ASP A 174 7.81 3.93 -14.44
C ASP A 174 6.32 4.06 -14.81
N ILE A 175 5.40 3.71 -13.89
CA ILE A 175 3.94 3.68 -14.18
C ILE A 175 3.19 4.92 -13.72
N ASN A 176 3.78 5.74 -12.81
CA ASN A 176 3.20 6.97 -12.26
C ASN A 176 1.75 6.81 -11.78
N LEU A 177 1.44 5.69 -11.11
CA LEU A 177 0.11 5.34 -10.62
C LEU A 177 -0.03 5.77 -9.16
N THR A 178 -1.08 6.53 -8.84
CA THR A 178 -1.40 6.88 -7.46
C THR A 178 -1.50 5.62 -6.60
N SER A 179 -0.66 5.54 -5.57
CA SER A 179 -0.51 4.32 -4.78
C SER A 179 -0.49 4.61 -3.28
N VAL A 180 -1.12 3.74 -2.50
CA VAL A 180 -1.09 3.81 -1.03
C VAL A 180 -0.67 2.46 -0.49
N PHE A 181 0.32 2.43 0.39
CA PHE A 181 0.70 1.20 1.07
C PHE A 181 0.70 1.35 2.58
N VAL A 182 0.35 0.27 3.26
CA VAL A 182 0.39 0.17 4.73
C VAL A 182 1.67 -0.51 5.14
N THR A 183 2.32 0.05 6.14
CA THR A 183 3.46 -0.59 6.81
C THR A 183 3.53 -0.20 8.29
N HIS A 184 4.20 -1.02 9.08
CA HIS A 184 4.63 -0.70 10.45
C HIS A 184 6.15 -0.52 10.54
N ASP A 185 6.86 -0.74 9.43
CA ASP A 185 8.31 -0.61 9.32
C ASP A 185 8.68 0.77 8.78
N GLN A 186 9.49 1.49 9.57
CA GLN A 186 9.91 2.85 9.26
C GLN A 186 10.83 2.89 8.02
N GLU A 187 11.77 1.91 7.90
CA GLU A 187 12.67 1.85 6.77
C GLU A 187 11.91 1.69 5.44
N GLU A 188 10.82 0.91 5.47
CA GLU A 188 9.96 0.71 4.28
C GLU A 188 9.33 2.04 3.84
N ALA A 189 8.75 2.78 4.79
CA ALA A 189 8.13 4.07 4.51
C ALA A 189 9.16 5.10 4.01
N MET A 190 10.32 5.19 4.69
CA MET A 190 11.37 6.16 4.37
C MET A 190 12.04 5.90 3.03
N GLU A 191 12.23 4.61 2.64
CA GLU A 191 12.94 4.25 1.39
C GLU A 191 12.04 4.33 0.16
N VAL A 192 10.71 4.15 0.31
CA VAL A 192 9.82 3.89 -0.83
C VAL A 192 8.82 5.02 -1.09
N ALA A 193 8.36 5.74 -0.05
CA ALA A 193 7.26 6.69 -0.18
C ALA A 193 7.71 8.09 -0.60
N ASP A 194 6.89 8.76 -1.42
CA ASP A 194 7.01 10.21 -1.67
C ASP A 194 6.55 11.00 -0.44
N ARG A 195 5.50 10.47 0.25
CA ARG A 195 4.93 11.09 1.44
C ARG A 195 4.50 10.04 2.46
N ILE A 196 4.72 10.36 3.73
CA ILE A 196 4.37 9.50 4.86
C ILE A 196 3.21 10.13 5.64
N VAL A 197 2.23 9.30 5.95
CA VAL A 197 1.12 9.61 6.86
C VAL A 197 1.32 8.81 8.12
N VAL A 198 1.76 9.46 9.20
CA VAL A 198 1.95 8.82 10.50
C VAL A 198 0.62 8.76 11.23
N MET A 199 0.18 7.55 11.56
CA MET A 199 -1.09 7.29 12.23
C MET A 199 -0.90 6.72 13.63
N ASN A 200 -1.75 7.15 14.57
CA ASN A 200 -1.77 6.65 15.94
C ASN A 200 -3.21 6.67 16.47
N LYS A 201 -3.67 5.58 17.09
CA LYS A 201 -4.98 5.50 17.74
C LYS A 201 -6.15 6.03 16.91
N GLY A 202 -6.15 5.75 15.61
CA GLY A 202 -7.23 6.14 14.70
C GLY A 202 -7.17 7.57 14.15
N VAL A 203 -6.12 8.35 14.46
CA VAL A 203 -5.94 9.72 13.96
C VAL A 203 -4.64 9.83 13.16
N ILE A 204 -4.55 10.85 12.33
CA ILE A 204 -3.31 11.25 11.66
C ILE A 204 -2.55 12.19 12.61
N GLU A 205 -1.33 11.80 12.98
CA GLU A 205 -0.43 12.61 13.82
C GLU A 205 0.37 13.61 12.98
N GLN A 206 0.86 13.17 11.81
CA GLN A 206 1.65 14.01 10.92
C GLN A 206 1.57 13.50 9.48
N ILE A 207 1.66 14.41 8.53
CA ILE A 207 1.83 14.14 7.11
C ILE A 207 3.03 14.96 6.62
N GLY A 208 3.94 14.35 5.88
CA GLY A 208 5.09 15.04 5.31
C GLY A 208 5.93 14.15 4.40
N SER A 209 6.95 14.72 3.78
CA SER A 209 7.99 13.94 3.11
C SER A 209 8.76 13.06 4.12
N PRO A 210 9.44 12.00 3.69
CA PRO A 210 10.30 11.22 4.58
C PRO A 210 11.26 12.07 5.42
N GLY A 211 11.92 13.07 4.80
CA GLY A 211 12.79 14.01 5.51
C GLY A 211 12.04 14.85 6.53
N ASP A 212 10.89 15.43 6.18
CA ASP A 212 10.14 16.29 7.10
C ASP A 212 9.65 15.56 8.34
N VAL A 213 9.08 14.36 8.19
CA VAL A 213 8.58 13.61 9.36
C VAL A 213 9.68 13.13 10.27
N TYR A 214 10.91 12.94 9.73
CA TYR A 214 12.08 12.53 10.49
C TYR A 214 12.76 13.71 11.18
N GLU A 215 12.99 14.83 10.47
CA GLU A 215 13.74 15.98 10.97
C GLU A 215 12.87 16.94 11.79
N ASN A 216 11.58 17.06 11.46
CA ASN A 216 10.62 17.98 12.06
C ASN A 216 9.40 17.26 12.62
N PRO A 217 9.55 16.33 13.59
CA PRO A 217 8.43 15.57 14.16
C PRO A 217 7.44 16.50 14.87
N ALA A 218 6.14 16.38 14.54
CA ALA A 218 5.08 17.24 15.04
C ALA A 218 4.68 16.93 16.50
N SER A 219 5.05 15.75 17.03
CA SER A 219 4.72 15.35 18.39
C SER A 219 5.79 14.43 18.99
N ASP A 220 5.82 14.33 20.32
CA ASP A 220 6.66 13.35 21.02
C ASP A 220 6.45 11.92 20.52
N PHE A 221 5.19 11.59 20.15
CA PHE A 221 4.88 10.28 19.59
C PHE A 221 5.64 10.06 18.27
N VAL A 222 5.54 11.00 17.33
CA VAL A 222 6.21 10.89 16.01
C VAL A 222 7.72 10.83 16.19
N TYR A 223 8.29 11.65 17.10
CA TYR A 223 9.70 11.67 17.39
C TYR A 223 10.22 10.30 17.87
N HIS A 224 9.56 9.70 18.86
CA HIS A 224 9.95 8.39 19.42
C HIS A 224 9.61 7.22 18.49
N PHE A 225 8.57 7.36 17.66
CA PHE A 225 8.16 6.32 16.75
C PHE A 225 9.09 6.21 15.51
N LEU A 226 9.68 7.30 15.04
CA LEU A 226 10.52 7.33 13.83
C LEU A 226 12.02 7.14 14.07
N GLY A 227 12.46 6.75 15.22
CA GLY A 227 13.85 6.43 15.49
C GLY A 227 14.20 6.35 16.96
N ASP A 228 15.38 5.84 17.23
CA ASP A 228 15.95 5.85 18.56
C ASP A 228 16.12 7.30 19.03
N SER A 229 15.73 7.55 20.24
CA SER A 229 15.78 8.89 20.84
C SER A 229 16.30 8.84 22.26
N ASN A 230 17.10 9.83 22.61
CA ASN A 230 17.54 10.08 23.96
C ASN A 230 16.76 11.25 24.57
N ARG A 231 16.55 11.20 25.88
CA ARG A 231 15.87 12.25 26.64
C ARG A 231 16.81 12.82 27.68
N LEU A 232 17.15 14.08 27.55
CA LEU A 232 17.93 14.82 28.54
C LEU A 232 16.99 15.65 29.41
N HIS A 233 17.00 15.38 30.71
CA HIS A 233 16.30 16.20 31.71
C HIS A 233 17.10 17.45 32.04
N LEU A 234 16.55 18.64 31.85
CA LEU A 234 17.17 19.94 32.11
C LEU A 234 16.65 20.62 33.40
N GLY A 235 15.96 19.87 34.28
CA GLY A 235 15.35 20.36 35.51
C GLY A 235 13.86 20.02 35.61
N GLU A 236 13.16 20.57 36.62
CA GLU A 236 11.74 20.31 36.84
C GLU A 236 10.92 20.62 35.55
N ASP A 237 10.28 19.60 34.98
CA ASP A 237 9.41 19.63 33.80
C ASP A 237 10.03 20.07 32.44
N LYS A 238 11.37 20.22 32.35
CA LYS A 238 12.04 20.50 31.08
C LYS A 238 12.89 19.34 30.64
N HIS A 239 12.66 18.90 29.38
CA HIS A 239 13.49 17.91 28.73
C HIS A 239 13.75 18.31 27.29
N VAL A 240 14.87 17.84 26.74
CA VAL A 240 15.23 17.93 25.31
C VAL A 240 15.32 16.51 24.79
N LEU A 241 14.70 16.28 23.65
CA LEU A 241 14.81 15.06 22.87
C LEU A 241 15.92 15.27 21.84
N PHE A 242 16.78 14.28 21.66
CA PHE A 242 17.82 14.29 20.63
C PHE A 242 18.05 12.86 20.11
N ARG A 243 18.47 12.76 18.85
CA ARG A 243 18.78 11.48 18.22
C ARG A 243 20.21 11.05 18.52
N PRO A 244 20.55 9.72 18.51
CA PRO A 244 21.90 9.25 18.87
C PRO A 244 23.04 9.80 18.00
N HIS A 245 22.73 10.37 16.84
CA HIS A 245 23.72 10.94 15.91
C HIS A 245 23.74 12.48 15.89
N GLU A 246 22.91 13.12 16.70
CA GLU A 246 22.95 14.56 17.01
C GLU A 246 23.74 14.81 18.28
#